data_a5e74a6d99909b9125d6e0f3054f5359
#
_entry.id   a5e74a6d99909b9125d6e0f3054f5359
#
_cell.length_a   1.000
_cell.length_b   1.000
_cell.length_c   1.000
_cell.angle_alpha   90.00
_cell.angle_beta   90.00
_cell.angle_gamma   90.00
#
_symmetry.space_group_name_H-M   'P 1'
#
loop_
_entity.id
_entity.type
_entity.pdbx_description
1 polymer ?
#
loop_
_entity_poly.entity_id
_entity_poly.type
_entity_poly.pdbx_seq_one_letter_code
_entity_poly.pdbx_strand_id
1 'polypeptide(L)'
;MIELVNTIIIITLIIIIYKYFESQSYDIVMVKSNLNGKSYLVRNVENKQEAADLLATIAIKLEKLVNIINDSGYETIYTKYMKPTIDKENQSNDKKSNENKDIIEGQDGGNSDSTTLETDIKQKLKDDIKRLYKNFNPEAFSETTPDAKYTSYSVNKGEKIVFCLRDKKAGETLVKENIMTFVSIHELAHLMTK
;
A
#
# COMPACT_ATOMS: atom_id res chain seq x y z
N MET A 1 -28.55 4.90 -46.64
CA MET A 1 -28.40 5.49 -45.28
C MET A 1 -28.76 4.46 -44.18
N ILE A 2 -29.93 3.84 -44.23
CA ILE A 2 -30.39 2.84 -43.24
C ILE A 2 -29.44 1.64 -43.12
N GLU A 3 -28.97 1.09 -44.25
CA GLU A 3 -28.03 -0.06 -44.25
C GLU A 3 -26.69 0.27 -43.58
N LEU A 4 -26.16 1.47 -43.80
CA LEU A 4 -24.92 1.92 -43.15
C LEU A 4 -25.10 2.04 -41.60
N VAL A 5 -26.24 2.54 -41.16
CA VAL A 5 -26.58 2.64 -39.74
C VAL A 5 -26.69 1.23 -39.12
N ASN A 6 -27.37 0.31 -39.78
CA ASN A 6 -27.49 -1.07 -39.30
C ASN A 6 -26.12 -1.77 -39.21
N THR A 7 -25.24 -1.57 -40.20
CA THR A 7 -23.89 -2.12 -40.17
C THR A 7 -23.07 -1.58 -38.97
N ILE A 8 -23.15 -0.28 -38.67
CA ILE A 8 -22.48 0.32 -37.53
C ILE A 8 -23.01 -0.27 -36.22
N ILE A 9 -24.32 -0.43 -36.08
CA ILE A 9 -24.94 -1.03 -34.89
C ILE A 9 -24.43 -2.47 -34.66
N ILE A 10 -24.38 -3.27 -35.73
CA ILE A 10 -23.90 -4.68 -35.64
C ILE A 10 -22.43 -4.71 -35.19
N ILE A 11 -21.56 -3.89 -35.79
CA ILE A 11 -20.15 -3.81 -35.42
C ILE A 11 -19.99 -3.39 -33.94
N THR A 12 -20.77 -2.41 -33.51
CA THR A 12 -20.75 -1.93 -32.12
C THR A 12 -21.17 -3.03 -31.13
N LEU A 13 -22.21 -3.79 -31.47
CA LEU A 13 -22.67 -4.92 -30.68
C LEU A 13 -21.61 -6.04 -30.60
N ILE A 14 -20.96 -6.35 -31.73
CA ILE A 14 -19.87 -7.33 -31.75
C ILE A 14 -18.71 -6.88 -30.82
N ILE A 15 -18.31 -5.60 -30.87
CA ILE A 15 -17.26 -5.05 -30.00
C ILE A 15 -17.67 -5.13 -28.53
N ILE A 16 -18.93 -4.81 -28.19
CA ILE A 16 -19.44 -4.89 -26.81
C ILE A 16 -19.44 -6.36 -26.34
N ILE A 17 -19.89 -7.30 -27.16
CA ILE A 17 -19.89 -8.71 -26.84
C ILE A 17 -18.45 -9.23 -26.67
N TYR A 18 -17.53 -8.85 -27.56
CA TYR A 18 -16.12 -9.21 -27.45
C TYR A 18 -15.51 -8.68 -26.14
N LYS A 19 -15.75 -7.40 -25.83
CA LYS A 19 -15.29 -6.79 -24.56
C LYS A 19 -15.91 -7.44 -23.33
N TYR A 20 -17.17 -7.85 -23.39
CA TYR A 20 -17.84 -8.58 -22.33
C TYR A 20 -17.20 -9.96 -22.09
N PHE A 21 -16.91 -10.71 -23.13
CA PHE A 21 -16.22 -12.01 -23.03
C PHE A 21 -14.76 -11.85 -22.58
N GLU A 22 -14.05 -10.84 -23.04
CA GLU A 22 -12.70 -10.52 -22.60
C GLU A 22 -12.67 -10.21 -21.09
N SER A 23 -13.63 -9.44 -20.60
CA SER A 23 -13.77 -9.11 -19.17
C SER A 23 -14.10 -10.31 -18.27
N GLN A 24 -14.81 -11.31 -18.81
CA GLN A 24 -15.14 -12.56 -18.10
C GLN A 24 -14.01 -13.60 -18.13
N SER A 25 -12.97 -13.39 -18.90
CA SER A 25 -11.93 -14.39 -19.17
C SER A 25 -10.84 -14.50 -18.10
N TYR A 26 -10.91 -13.70 -17.03
CA TYR A 26 -9.89 -13.76 -15.98
C TYR A 26 -10.29 -14.73 -14.88
N ASP A 27 -9.83 -15.95 -15.01
CA ASP A 27 -10.02 -16.98 -14.02
C ASP A 27 -9.09 -16.74 -12.83
N ILE A 28 -9.67 -16.57 -11.64
CA ILE A 28 -8.97 -16.42 -10.36
C ILE A 28 -9.16 -17.71 -9.57
N VAL A 29 -8.07 -18.30 -9.14
CA VAL A 29 -8.06 -19.56 -8.40
C VAL A 29 -7.35 -19.42 -7.05
N MET A 30 -7.77 -20.23 -6.11
CA MET A 30 -7.10 -20.37 -4.82
C MET A 30 -5.92 -21.32 -4.96
N VAL A 31 -4.72 -20.85 -4.71
CA VAL A 31 -3.49 -21.65 -4.78
C VAL A 31 -2.79 -21.65 -3.42
N LYS A 32 -2.49 -22.84 -2.92
CA LYS A 32 -1.76 -23.02 -1.67
C LYS A 32 -0.27 -22.79 -1.90
N SER A 33 0.32 -21.85 -1.16
CA SER A 33 1.76 -21.58 -1.23
C SER A 33 2.57 -22.71 -0.58
N ASN A 34 3.70 -23.02 -1.20
CA ASN A 34 4.67 -23.99 -0.69
C ASN A 34 5.50 -23.42 0.49
N LEU A 35 5.53 -22.09 0.66
CA LEU A 35 6.40 -21.42 1.63
C LEU A 35 5.79 -21.36 3.04
N ASN A 36 4.49 -21.06 3.14
CA ASN A 36 3.82 -20.90 4.43
C ASN A 36 2.56 -21.76 4.58
N GLY A 37 2.20 -22.53 3.55
CA GLY A 37 1.02 -23.40 3.55
C GLY A 37 -0.33 -22.69 3.53
N LYS A 38 -0.36 -21.36 3.45
CA LYS A 38 -1.58 -20.55 3.30
C LYS A 38 -2.02 -20.50 1.83
N SER A 39 -3.30 -20.27 1.60
CA SER A 39 -3.88 -20.21 0.25
C SER A 39 -4.14 -18.77 -0.16
N TYR A 40 -3.79 -18.42 -1.39
CA TYR A 40 -3.92 -17.07 -1.95
C TYR A 40 -4.73 -17.08 -3.23
N LEU A 41 -5.51 -16.04 -3.45
CA LEU A 41 -6.22 -15.82 -4.70
C LEU A 41 -5.25 -15.26 -5.75
N VAL A 42 -5.00 -16.02 -6.81
CA VAL A 42 -4.10 -15.66 -7.90
C VAL A 42 -4.76 -15.96 -9.24
N ARG A 43 -4.25 -15.35 -10.31
CA ARG A 43 -4.71 -15.64 -11.68
C ARG A 43 -4.36 -17.06 -12.08
N ASN A 44 -5.31 -17.74 -12.75
CA ASN A 44 -5.14 -19.12 -13.24
C ASN A 44 -4.32 -19.15 -14.54
N VAL A 45 -3.04 -18.84 -14.42
CA VAL A 45 -2.05 -18.89 -15.51
C VAL A 45 -0.91 -19.83 -15.13
N GLU A 46 -0.03 -20.14 -16.09
CA GLU A 46 1.02 -21.16 -15.92
C GLU A 46 1.85 -20.98 -14.65
N ASN A 47 2.26 -19.76 -14.33
CA ASN A 47 3.09 -19.44 -13.15
C ASN A 47 2.26 -19.04 -11.90
N LYS A 48 1.03 -19.58 -11.74
CA LYS A 48 0.17 -19.32 -10.57
C LYS A 48 0.78 -19.74 -9.23
N GLN A 49 1.58 -20.82 -9.22
CA GLN A 49 2.25 -21.28 -8.01
C GLN A 49 3.31 -20.26 -7.57
N GLU A 50 4.10 -19.74 -8.50
CA GLU A 50 5.10 -18.70 -8.22
C GLU A 50 4.43 -17.41 -7.72
N ALA A 51 3.26 -17.05 -8.25
CA ALA A 51 2.49 -15.90 -7.77
C ALA A 51 2.00 -16.11 -6.33
N ALA A 52 1.51 -17.29 -5.98
CA ALA A 52 1.11 -17.62 -4.60
C ALA A 52 2.32 -17.62 -3.64
N ASP A 53 3.46 -18.12 -4.08
CA ASP A 53 4.69 -18.13 -3.29
C ASP A 53 5.28 -16.72 -3.11
N LEU A 54 5.13 -15.83 -4.11
CA LEU A 54 5.49 -14.42 -3.98
C LEU A 54 4.59 -13.70 -2.96
N LEU A 55 3.27 -13.92 -2.98
CA LEU A 55 2.37 -13.38 -1.95
C LEU A 55 2.70 -13.90 -0.56
N ALA A 56 3.03 -15.18 -0.44
CA ALA A 56 3.47 -15.78 0.82
C ALA A 56 4.76 -15.13 1.34
N THR A 57 5.74 -14.90 0.47
CA THR A 57 7.00 -14.21 0.83
C THR A 57 6.74 -12.80 1.36
N ILE A 58 5.86 -12.05 0.68
CA ILE A 58 5.44 -10.71 1.11
C ILE A 58 4.74 -10.81 2.47
N ALA A 59 3.80 -11.73 2.63
CA ALA A 59 3.06 -11.93 3.87
C ALA A 59 4.00 -12.21 5.07
N ILE A 60 4.96 -13.12 4.91
CA ILE A 60 5.96 -13.45 5.95
C ILE A 60 6.80 -12.21 6.32
N LYS A 61 7.25 -11.43 5.32
CA LYS A 61 8.05 -10.23 5.56
C LYS A 61 7.27 -9.16 6.30
N LEU A 62 6.03 -8.91 5.87
CA LEU A 62 5.18 -7.90 6.50
C LEU A 62 4.74 -8.33 7.91
N GLU A 63 4.42 -9.60 8.12
CA GLU A 63 4.09 -10.13 9.44
C GLU A 63 5.25 -9.95 10.42
N LYS A 64 6.47 -10.24 9.97
CA LYS A 64 7.69 -9.99 10.77
C LYS A 64 7.85 -8.49 11.07
N LEU A 65 7.64 -7.61 10.09
CA LEU A 65 7.74 -6.16 10.27
C LEU A 65 6.70 -5.65 11.27
N VAL A 66 5.44 -6.05 11.12
CA VAL A 66 4.34 -5.64 12.00
C VAL A 66 4.59 -6.10 13.44
N ASN A 67 5.07 -7.33 13.63
CA ASN A 67 5.43 -7.84 14.96
C ASN A 67 6.58 -7.04 15.57
N ILE A 68 7.65 -6.75 14.82
CA ILE A 68 8.75 -5.91 15.30
C ILE A 68 8.26 -4.52 15.72
N ILE A 69 7.38 -3.90 14.92
CA ILE A 69 6.81 -2.57 15.24
C ILE A 69 5.98 -2.63 16.52
N ASN A 70 5.14 -3.65 16.66
CA ASN A 70 4.30 -3.84 17.84
C ASN A 70 5.14 -4.11 19.10
N ASP A 71 6.13 -5.00 19.01
CA ASP A 71 6.97 -5.43 20.14
C ASP A 71 7.95 -4.33 20.58
N SER A 72 8.47 -3.53 19.64
CA SER A 72 9.35 -2.39 19.95
C SER A 72 8.65 -1.29 20.76
N GLY A 73 7.34 -1.17 20.58
CA GLY A 73 6.52 -0.13 21.18
C GLY A 73 6.74 1.26 20.58
N TYR A 74 5.76 2.13 20.72
CA TYR A 74 5.75 3.47 20.10
C TYR A 74 6.88 4.39 20.64
N GLU A 75 7.26 4.27 21.90
CA GLU A 75 8.35 5.06 22.53
C GLU A 75 9.70 4.81 21.84
N THR A 76 10.05 3.55 21.62
CA THR A 76 11.29 3.16 20.96
C THR A 76 11.31 3.64 19.50
N ILE A 77 10.19 3.46 18.79
CA ILE A 77 10.05 3.88 17.39
C ILE A 77 10.14 5.41 17.30
N TYR A 78 9.44 6.14 18.16
CA TYR A 78 9.51 7.59 18.22
C TYR A 78 10.94 8.08 18.45
N THR A 79 11.59 7.60 19.52
CA THR A 79 12.93 8.07 19.92
C THR A 79 13.99 7.75 18.88
N LYS A 80 13.92 6.56 18.28
CA LYS A 80 14.96 6.09 17.36
C LYS A 80 14.82 6.63 15.94
N TYR A 81 13.58 6.77 15.45
CA TYR A 81 13.34 7.04 14.03
C TYR A 81 12.65 8.37 13.74
N MET A 82 11.71 8.81 14.59
CA MET A 82 10.93 10.03 14.33
C MET A 82 11.58 11.27 14.90
N LYS A 83 11.99 11.25 16.18
CA LYS A 83 12.58 12.41 16.85
C LYS A 83 13.80 12.99 16.11
N PRO A 84 14.78 12.19 15.65
CA PRO A 84 15.93 12.73 14.91
C PRO A 84 15.55 13.37 13.57
N THR A 85 14.47 12.94 12.94
CA THR A 85 13.97 13.51 11.69
C THR A 85 13.28 14.83 11.92
N ILE A 86 12.43 14.91 12.95
CA ILE A 86 11.72 16.13 13.36
C ILE A 86 12.72 17.21 13.79
N ASP A 87 13.75 16.85 14.57
CA ASP A 87 14.79 17.77 15.01
C ASP A 87 15.59 18.36 13.83
N LYS A 88 15.89 17.55 12.80
CA LYS A 88 16.54 18.03 11.57
C LYS A 88 15.66 18.96 10.75
N GLU A 89 14.39 18.67 10.61
CA GLU A 89 13.43 19.51 9.89
C GLU A 89 13.25 20.87 10.59
N ASN A 90 13.14 20.89 11.91
CA ASN A 90 13.05 22.12 12.68
C ASN A 90 14.30 22.99 12.52
N GLN A 91 15.52 22.41 12.61
CA GLN A 91 16.77 23.14 12.38
C GLN A 91 16.91 23.70 10.96
N SER A 92 16.34 23.01 9.94
CA SER A 92 16.36 23.48 8.56
C SER A 92 15.39 24.64 8.31
N ASN A 93 14.27 24.66 9.02
CA ASN A 93 13.28 25.73 8.96
C ASN A 93 13.75 26.99 9.69
N ASP A 94 14.43 26.85 10.83
CA ASP A 94 15.03 27.97 11.55
C ASP A 94 16.13 28.69 10.75
N LYS A 95 16.92 27.95 9.95
CA LYS A 95 17.90 28.55 9.04
C LYS A 95 17.26 29.35 7.91
N LYS A 96 16.12 28.90 7.36
CA LYS A 96 15.38 29.63 6.31
C LYS A 96 14.65 30.86 6.86
N SER A 97 14.24 30.85 8.13
CA SER A 97 13.56 32.02 8.76
C SER A 97 14.53 33.13 9.16
N ASN A 98 15.82 32.80 9.39
CA ASN A 98 16.85 33.79 9.76
C ASN A 98 17.42 34.57 8.56
N GLU A 99 17.19 34.14 7.32
CA GLU A 99 17.59 34.92 6.13
C GLU A 99 16.62 36.08 5.80
N ASN A 100 15.47 36.19 6.48
CA ASN A 100 14.42 37.21 6.21
C ASN A 100 13.95 37.97 7.46
N LYS A 101 14.81 38.15 8.47
CA LYS A 101 14.48 38.99 9.63
C LYS A 101 15.38 40.25 9.68
N ASP A 102 14.90 41.30 9.03
CA ASP A 102 15.07 42.66 9.58
C ASP A 102 13.82 42.96 10.43
N ILE A 103 14.08 43.20 11.71
CA ILE A 103 13.31 43.95 12.70
C ILE A 103 11.85 43.54 12.96
N ILE A 104 11.60 42.91 14.10
CA ILE A 104 10.67 43.38 15.15
C ILE A 104 11.04 42.64 16.47
N GLU A 105 11.49 43.40 17.45
CA GLU A 105 11.62 42.97 18.85
C GLU A 105 10.24 42.76 19.49
N GLY A 106 10.13 41.67 20.28
CA GLY A 106 9.13 41.56 21.35
C GLY A 106 8.10 40.46 21.15
N GLN A 107 8.37 39.29 21.71
CA GLN A 107 7.51 38.65 22.72
C GLN A 107 8.09 37.30 23.13
N ASP A 108 8.36 37.21 24.44
CA ASP A 108 8.59 36.02 25.23
C ASP A 108 7.41 35.04 25.02
N GLY A 109 7.64 33.90 24.45
CA GLY A 109 6.61 32.95 24.02
C GLY A 109 7.04 31.48 24.13
N GLY A 110 7.18 31.00 25.37
CA GLY A 110 6.59 29.76 25.77
C GLY A 110 7.22 28.45 25.29
N ASN A 111 8.09 27.91 26.13
CA ASN A 111 8.57 26.52 26.16
C ASN A 111 7.43 25.47 26.35
N SER A 112 6.17 25.87 26.34
CA SER A 112 4.98 25.01 26.55
C SER A 112 4.45 24.36 25.29
N ASP A 113 4.74 24.92 24.12
CA ASP A 113 4.17 24.46 22.85
C ASP A 113 4.88 23.19 22.31
N SER A 114 6.20 23.09 22.50
CA SER A 114 6.98 21.93 22.01
C SER A 114 6.68 20.63 22.77
N THR A 115 6.42 20.72 24.07
CA THR A 115 6.11 19.52 24.90
C THR A 115 4.72 18.97 24.59
N THR A 116 3.76 19.82 24.30
CA THR A 116 2.41 19.43 23.92
C THR A 116 2.43 18.76 22.55
N LEU A 117 3.16 19.33 21.59
CA LEU A 117 3.31 18.76 20.24
C LEU A 117 3.98 17.37 20.26
N GLU A 118 5.05 17.19 21.07
CA GLU A 118 5.71 15.90 21.22
C GLU A 118 4.76 14.83 21.79
N THR A 119 3.95 15.20 22.77
CA THR A 119 2.96 14.30 23.40
C THR A 119 1.89 13.87 22.39
N ASP A 120 1.39 14.80 21.58
CA ASP A 120 0.38 14.53 20.55
C ASP A 120 0.92 13.61 19.46
N ILE A 121 2.17 13.83 19.02
CA ILE A 121 2.83 12.96 18.04
C ILE A 121 2.99 11.54 18.58
N LYS A 122 3.43 11.38 19.81
CA LYS A 122 3.58 10.07 20.46
C LYS A 122 2.24 9.35 20.60
N GLN A 123 1.19 10.08 21.02
CA GLN A 123 -0.15 9.50 21.13
C GLN A 123 -0.68 9.06 19.77
N LYS A 124 -0.52 9.89 18.74
CA LYS A 124 -0.89 9.53 17.37
C LYS A 124 -0.15 8.29 16.89
N LEU A 125 1.17 8.22 17.08
CA LEU A 125 1.98 7.06 16.71
C LEU A 125 1.51 5.78 17.41
N LYS A 126 1.20 5.87 18.70
CA LYS A 126 0.64 4.75 19.47
C LYS A 126 -0.67 4.24 18.88
N ASP A 127 -1.57 5.15 18.50
CA ASP A 127 -2.85 4.80 17.91
C ASP A 127 -2.69 4.23 16.49
N ASP A 128 -1.73 4.73 15.72
CA ASP A 128 -1.41 4.26 14.38
C ASP A 128 -0.84 2.82 14.43
N ILE A 129 0.09 2.53 15.34
CA ILE A 129 0.63 1.17 15.54
C ILE A 129 -0.48 0.20 15.96
N LYS A 130 -1.34 0.63 16.88
CA LYS A 130 -2.47 -0.20 17.32
C LYS A 130 -3.44 -0.51 16.17
N ARG A 131 -3.71 0.48 15.29
CA ARG A 131 -4.54 0.25 14.10
C ARG A 131 -3.86 -0.70 13.13
N LEU A 132 -2.56 -0.50 12.85
CA LEU A 132 -1.78 -1.38 12.00
C LEU A 132 -1.91 -2.84 12.45
N TYR A 133 -1.59 -3.11 13.71
CA TYR A 133 -1.63 -4.47 14.27
C TYR A 133 -3.04 -5.08 14.21
N LYS A 134 -4.07 -4.28 14.49
CA LYS A 134 -5.46 -4.73 14.44
C LYS A 134 -5.94 -5.04 13.02
N ASN A 135 -5.54 -4.23 12.05
CA ASN A 135 -6.04 -4.28 10.68
C ASN A 135 -5.20 -5.17 9.76
N PHE A 136 -4.00 -5.56 10.20
CA PHE A 136 -3.11 -6.41 9.41
C PHE A 136 -3.65 -7.84 9.32
N ASN A 137 -3.98 -8.25 8.10
CA ASN A 137 -4.42 -9.60 7.80
C ASN A 137 -3.68 -10.15 6.55
N PRO A 138 -2.60 -10.92 6.73
CA PRO A 138 -1.83 -11.46 5.62
C PRO A 138 -2.59 -12.55 4.82
N GLU A 139 -3.69 -13.09 5.33
CA GLU A 139 -4.55 -14.05 4.61
C GLU A 139 -5.47 -13.36 3.59
N ALA A 140 -5.65 -12.04 3.73
CA ALA A 140 -6.46 -11.24 2.83
C ALA A 140 -5.70 -10.76 1.56
N PHE A 141 -4.47 -11.25 1.33
CA PHE A 141 -3.67 -10.89 0.16
C PHE A 141 -4.15 -11.62 -1.08
N SER A 142 -4.20 -10.92 -2.19
CA SER A 142 -4.62 -11.49 -3.48
C SER A 142 -3.93 -10.79 -4.65
N GLU A 143 -3.90 -11.46 -5.79
CA GLU A 143 -3.47 -10.87 -7.05
C GLU A 143 -4.61 -10.07 -7.70
N THR A 144 -4.28 -8.94 -8.34
CA THR A 144 -5.22 -8.14 -9.13
C THR A 144 -5.51 -8.78 -10.49
N THR A 145 -6.68 -8.49 -11.04
CA THR A 145 -7.03 -8.84 -12.42
C THR A 145 -6.40 -7.85 -13.41
N PRO A 146 -6.15 -8.25 -14.68
CA PRO A 146 -5.53 -7.37 -15.69
C PRO A 146 -6.34 -6.12 -16.03
N ASP A 147 -7.66 -6.20 -15.91
CA ASP A 147 -8.61 -5.12 -16.15
C ASP A 147 -8.76 -4.16 -14.96
N ALA A 148 -8.12 -4.46 -13.82
CA ALA A 148 -8.20 -3.62 -12.65
C ALA A 148 -7.70 -2.19 -12.93
N LYS A 149 -8.47 -1.21 -12.50
CA LYS A 149 -8.16 0.21 -12.63
C LYS A 149 -6.89 0.59 -11.86
N TYR A 150 -6.68 -0.03 -10.72
CA TYR A 150 -5.56 0.25 -9.81
C TYR A 150 -4.51 -0.86 -9.91
N THR A 151 -3.25 -0.49 -9.69
CA THR A 151 -2.13 -1.44 -9.71
C THR A 151 -2.09 -2.30 -8.44
N SER A 152 -2.04 -1.66 -7.28
CA SER A 152 -2.16 -2.30 -5.97
C SER A 152 -3.04 -1.41 -5.11
N TYR A 153 -3.82 -1.98 -4.20
CA TYR A 153 -4.74 -1.21 -3.37
C TYR A 153 -5.20 -2.01 -2.15
N SER A 154 -5.54 -1.28 -1.10
CA SER A 154 -6.18 -1.81 0.11
C SER A 154 -7.67 -1.49 0.09
N VAL A 155 -8.50 -2.44 0.50
CA VAL A 155 -9.95 -2.28 0.66
C VAL A 155 -10.28 -2.27 2.15
N ASN A 156 -11.13 -1.34 2.56
CA ASN A 156 -11.64 -1.23 3.94
C ASN A 156 -10.54 -1.35 5.01
N LYS A 157 -9.38 -0.70 4.75
CA LYS A 157 -8.26 -0.64 5.70
C LYS A 157 -7.74 -2.02 6.14
N GLY A 158 -7.53 -2.91 5.18
CA GLY A 158 -6.91 -4.22 5.41
C GLY A 158 -7.85 -5.41 5.36
N GLU A 159 -9.15 -5.22 5.14
CA GLU A 159 -10.06 -6.32 4.85
C GLU A 159 -9.58 -7.15 3.64
N LYS A 160 -9.03 -6.46 2.63
CA LYS A 160 -8.38 -7.07 1.48
C LYS A 160 -7.25 -6.18 0.98
N ILE A 161 -6.11 -6.79 0.66
CA ILE A 161 -4.99 -6.11 -0.01
C ILE A 161 -4.72 -6.84 -1.32
N VAL A 162 -4.83 -6.08 -2.41
CA VAL A 162 -4.70 -6.59 -3.77
C VAL A 162 -3.40 -6.07 -4.38
N PHE A 163 -2.59 -6.99 -4.92
CA PHE A 163 -1.29 -6.68 -5.49
C PHE A 163 -1.24 -6.94 -6.99
N CYS A 164 -0.71 -6.00 -7.75
CA CYS A 164 -0.39 -6.19 -9.16
C CYS A 164 0.94 -6.95 -9.26
N LEU A 165 0.86 -8.28 -9.32
CA LEU A 165 2.04 -9.15 -9.31
C LEU A 165 2.72 -9.27 -10.66
N ARG A 166 2.08 -8.78 -11.76
CA ARG A 166 2.56 -8.99 -13.11
C ARG A 166 2.80 -7.70 -13.87
N ASP A 167 3.85 -7.70 -14.68
CA ASP A 167 4.11 -6.60 -15.61
C ASP A 167 3.18 -6.72 -16.83
N LYS A 168 2.31 -5.74 -17.01
CA LYS A 168 1.38 -5.66 -18.15
C LYS A 168 2.09 -5.54 -19.51
N LYS A 169 3.33 -5.05 -19.53
CA LYS A 169 4.12 -4.82 -20.75
C LYS A 169 5.03 -5.99 -21.12
N ALA A 170 5.44 -6.78 -20.15
CA ALA A 170 6.42 -7.86 -20.30
C ALA A 170 5.79 -9.25 -20.33
N GLY A 171 4.63 -9.41 -20.97
CA GLY A 171 4.02 -10.73 -21.20
C GLY A 171 3.60 -11.44 -19.91
N GLU A 172 3.10 -10.69 -18.92
CA GLU A 172 2.59 -11.24 -17.65
C GLU A 172 3.65 -11.88 -16.74
N THR A 173 4.93 -11.52 -16.93
CA THR A 173 5.98 -11.96 -16.02
C THR A 173 5.80 -11.39 -14.62
N LEU A 174 6.14 -12.17 -13.61
CA LEU A 174 6.05 -11.71 -12.23
C LEU A 174 7.04 -10.56 -11.94
N VAL A 175 6.55 -9.56 -11.24
CA VAL A 175 7.35 -8.45 -10.74
C VAL A 175 8.35 -8.96 -9.71
N LYS A 176 9.56 -8.39 -9.70
CA LYS A 176 10.61 -8.78 -8.77
C LYS A 176 10.17 -8.58 -7.31
N GLU A 177 10.56 -9.51 -6.45
CA GLU A 177 10.20 -9.54 -5.03
C GLU A 177 10.53 -8.24 -4.29
N ASN A 178 11.68 -7.62 -4.56
CA ASN A 178 12.08 -6.38 -3.89
C ASN A 178 11.15 -5.20 -4.24
N ILE A 179 10.67 -5.13 -5.48
CA ILE A 179 9.70 -4.11 -5.92
C ILE A 179 8.36 -4.37 -5.21
N MET A 180 7.91 -5.62 -5.18
CA MET A 180 6.66 -5.97 -4.50
C MET A 180 6.75 -5.76 -2.99
N THR A 181 7.90 -6.00 -2.37
CA THR A 181 8.12 -5.68 -0.96
C THR A 181 7.95 -4.19 -0.70
N PHE A 182 8.51 -3.32 -1.56
CA PHE A 182 8.34 -1.87 -1.43
C PHE A 182 6.87 -1.45 -1.57
N VAL A 183 6.18 -1.92 -2.60
CA VAL A 183 4.74 -1.65 -2.81
C VAL A 183 3.92 -2.13 -1.62
N SER A 184 4.22 -3.31 -1.07
CA SER A 184 3.49 -3.88 0.05
C SER A 184 3.67 -3.10 1.36
N ILE A 185 4.85 -2.52 1.60
CA ILE A 185 5.07 -1.60 2.74
C ILE A 185 4.25 -0.32 2.55
N HIS A 186 4.14 0.18 1.33
CA HIS A 186 3.28 1.34 1.03
C HIS A 186 1.80 1.04 1.35
N GLU A 187 1.28 -0.10 0.88
CA GLU A 187 -0.10 -0.53 1.20
C GLU A 187 -0.30 -0.77 2.71
N LEU A 188 0.73 -1.29 3.39
CA LEU A 188 0.72 -1.48 4.84
C LEU A 188 0.55 -0.13 5.58
N ALA A 189 1.21 0.94 5.10
CA ALA A 189 1.09 2.26 5.72
C ALA A 189 -0.35 2.82 5.67
N HIS A 190 -1.14 2.45 4.66
CA HIS A 190 -2.56 2.83 4.60
C HIS A 190 -3.40 2.22 5.71
N LEU A 191 -2.98 1.10 6.32
CA LEU A 191 -3.69 0.48 7.46
C LEU A 191 -3.57 1.31 8.75
N MET A 192 -2.56 2.17 8.82
CA MET A 192 -2.31 3.06 9.97
C MET A 192 -3.21 4.30 9.95
N THR A 193 -3.67 4.73 8.77
CA THR A 193 -4.43 5.98 8.61
C THR A 193 -5.89 5.84 9.03
N LYS A 194 -6.51 6.97 9.44
CA LYS A 194 -7.96 7.03 9.77
C LYS A 194 -8.84 7.01 8.52
#